data_887c9cb8b4d1409553e42af58ad263d3
#
_entry.id   887c9cb8b4d1409553e42af58ad263d3
#
_cell.length_a   1.000
_cell.length_b   1.000
_cell.length_c   1.000
_cell.angle_alpha   90.00
_cell.angle_beta   90.00
_cell.angle_gamma   90.00
#
_symmetry.space_group_name_H-M   'P 1'
#
loop_
_entity.id
_entity.type
_entity.pdbx_description
1 polymer ?
#
loop_
_entity_poly.entity_id
_entity_poly.type
_entity_poly.pdbx_seq_one_letter_code
_entity_poly.pdbx_strand_id
1 'polypeptide(L)'
;MKAARPALRVAAPDPGNEEWDDMRLILLGPPGAGKGTQALQLCKRFGVPQISTGDMLRAAVKAGTPLGLAAKQVMDAGGLVSDGIIIDLVKERIAQPDCSSGFLFDGFPRTIPQAEAMKSAGVHLDAVLEIEVPDSSIVERMSGRRVHLASGRSYHVSHNPPRVAGQDDVTGEPLVQREDDREETVQRRLSVYHAQTRPLVDYYMAWAAGGDATAPRYARISGLGTVDEVTQRAMAALAG
;
A
#
# COMPACT_ATOMS: atom_id res chain seq x y z
N MET A 1 36.40 -39.81 15.09
CA MET A 1 35.39 -40.09 14.05
C MET A 1 34.19 -39.20 14.32
N LYS A 2 33.99 -38.11 13.55
CA LYS A 2 32.79 -37.25 13.66
C LYS A 2 31.75 -37.77 12.67
N ALA A 3 30.62 -38.20 13.19
CA ALA A 3 29.50 -38.65 12.38
C ALA A 3 28.94 -37.47 11.56
N ALA A 4 28.82 -37.64 10.24
CA ALA A 4 28.20 -36.71 9.34
C ALA A 4 26.67 -36.69 9.58
N ARG A 5 26.11 -35.48 9.78
CA ARG A 5 24.67 -35.28 9.82
C ARG A 5 24.09 -35.52 8.43
N PRO A 6 22.98 -36.26 8.29
CA PRO A 6 22.34 -36.40 6.98
C PRO A 6 21.78 -35.05 6.52
N ALA A 7 22.00 -34.71 5.25
CA ALA A 7 21.41 -33.57 4.58
C ALA A 7 19.88 -33.72 4.56
N LEU A 8 19.15 -32.74 5.10
CA LEU A 8 17.71 -32.66 4.90
C LEU A 8 17.45 -32.51 3.39
N ARG A 9 16.79 -33.49 2.81
CA ARG A 9 16.19 -33.36 1.49
C ARG A 9 15.05 -32.35 1.61
N VAL A 10 15.23 -31.17 1.06
CA VAL A 10 14.14 -30.22 0.78
C VAL A 10 13.25 -30.94 -0.24
N ALA A 11 12.01 -31.22 0.13
CA ALA A 11 10.99 -31.72 -0.78
C ALA A 11 10.74 -30.66 -1.86
N ALA A 12 10.54 -31.09 -3.11
CA ALA A 12 10.13 -30.19 -4.19
C ALA A 12 8.79 -29.52 -3.79
N PRO A 13 8.61 -28.21 -4.05
CA PRO A 13 7.38 -27.52 -3.70
C PRO A 13 6.18 -28.12 -4.43
N ASP A 14 5.07 -28.24 -3.71
CA ASP A 14 3.77 -28.66 -4.24
C ASP A 14 3.29 -27.59 -5.23
N PRO A 15 2.94 -27.90 -6.49
CA PRO A 15 2.56 -26.90 -7.49
C PRO A 15 1.26 -26.13 -7.17
N GLY A 16 0.65 -26.38 -6.00
CA GLY A 16 -0.51 -25.63 -5.46
C GLY A 16 -0.17 -24.72 -4.28
N ASN A 17 1.05 -24.71 -3.78
CA ASN A 17 1.50 -23.90 -2.64
C ASN A 17 2.81 -23.22 -3.03
N GLU A 18 2.72 -22.20 -3.89
CA GLU A 18 3.83 -21.25 -4.04
C GLU A 18 4.01 -20.57 -2.68
N GLU A 19 5.02 -20.97 -1.92
CA GLU A 19 5.49 -20.25 -0.74
C GLU A 19 6.02 -18.90 -1.21
N TRP A 20 5.17 -17.89 -1.08
CA TRP A 20 5.53 -16.48 -1.27
C TRP A 20 6.23 -15.99 0.02
N ASP A 21 7.32 -16.69 0.39
CA ASP A 21 8.15 -16.27 1.51
C ASP A 21 8.92 -15.00 1.12
N ASP A 22 8.93 -14.04 2.03
CA ASP A 22 9.71 -12.80 1.94
C ASP A 22 9.27 -11.75 0.90
N MET A 23 7.97 -11.67 0.55
CA MET A 23 7.48 -10.71 -0.45
C MET A 23 7.61 -9.25 0.03
N ARG A 24 8.34 -8.44 -0.71
CA ARG A 24 8.49 -6.97 -0.53
C ARG A 24 7.83 -6.24 -1.69
N LEU A 25 6.63 -5.75 -1.45
CA LEU A 25 5.73 -5.24 -2.50
C LEU A 25 5.44 -3.75 -2.32
N ILE A 26 5.40 -3.01 -3.42
CA ILE A 26 4.85 -1.65 -3.48
C ILE A 26 3.51 -1.69 -4.22
N LEU A 27 2.47 -1.06 -3.64
CA LEU A 27 1.26 -0.73 -4.37
C LEU A 27 1.29 0.73 -4.83
N LEU A 28 1.31 0.93 -6.14
CA LEU A 28 1.17 2.23 -6.78
C LEU A 28 -0.27 2.46 -7.27
N GLY A 29 -0.63 3.71 -7.45
CA GLY A 29 -1.92 4.10 -7.99
C GLY A 29 -2.50 5.34 -7.29
N PRO A 30 -3.51 5.99 -7.90
CA PRO A 30 -4.10 7.22 -7.38
C PRO A 30 -4.78 7.05 -6.01
N PRO A 31 -5.01 8.12 -5.27
CA PRO A 31 -5.86 8.06 -4.07
C PRO A 31 -7.23 7.47 -4.45
N GLY A 32 -7.79 6.59 -3.61
CA GLY A 32 -9.06 5.94 -3.93
C GLY A 32 -9.02 4.77 -4.92
N ALA A 33 -7.85 4.40 -5.45
CA ALA A 33 -7.72 3.24 -6.37
C ALA A 33 -8.02 1.88 -5.72
N GLY A 34 -8.15 1.81 -4.40
CA GLY A 34 -8.38 0.56 -3.68
C GLY A 34 -7.11 -0.08 -3.13
N LYS A 35 -5.96 0.61 -3.13
CA LYS A 35 -4.67 0.09 -2.62
C LYS A 35 -4.80 -0.51 -1.22
N GLY A 36 -5.37 0.20 -0.26
CA GLY A 36 -5.52 -0.30 1.11
C GLY A 36 -6.40 -1.54 1.21
N THR A 37 -7.46 -1.64 0.38
CA THR A 37 -8.31 -2.83 0.32
C THR A 37 -7.53 -4.02 -0.23
N GLN A 38 -6.80 -3.82 -1.31
CA GLN A 38 -5.96 -4.88 -1.90
C GLN A 38 -4.77 -5.24 -1.00
N ALA A 39 -4.17 -4.25 -0.32
CA ALA A 39 -3.10 -4.49 0.64
C ALA A 39 -3.53 -5.48 1.72
N LEU A 40 -4.73 -5.34 2.29
CA LEU A 40 -5.25 -6.27 3.31
C LEU A 40 -5.36 -7.71 2.78
N GLN A 41 -5.82 -7.89 1.52
CA GLN A 41 -5.92 -9.22 0.91
C GLN A 41 -4.54 -9.82 0.61
N LEU A 42 -3.65 -9.04 0.03
CA LEU A 42 -2.30 -9.47 -0.32
C LEU A 42 -1.44 -9.75 0.92
N CYS A 43 -1.50 -8.88 1.95
CA CYS A 43 -0.79 -9.11 3.21
C CYS A 43 -1.24 -10.41 3.90
N LYS A 44 -2.55 -10.69 3.89
CA LYS A 44 -3.08 -11.95 4.41
C LYS A 44 -2.58 -13.15 3.60
N ARG A 45 -2.44 -13.01 2.28
CA ARG A 45 -2.00 -14.11 1.39
C ARG A 45 -0.51 -14.38 1.52
N PHE A 46 0.31 -13.32 1.65
CA PHE A 46 1.78 -13.41 1.71
C PHE A 46 2.32 -13.51 3.15
N GLY A 47 1.48 -13.37 4.18
CA GLY A 47 1.94 -13.40 5.56
C GLY A 47 2.81 -12.21 5.98
N VAL A 48 2.72 -11.07 5.28
CA VAL A 48 3.56 -9.88 5.50
C VAL A 48 2.77 -8.71 6.08
N PRO A 49 3.39 -7.81 6.85
CA PRO A 49 2.73 -6.62 7.36
C PRO A 49 2.48 -5.57 6.27
N GLN A 50 1.35 -4.86 6.40
CA GLN A 50 1.10 -3.64 5.64
C GLN A 50 1.81 -2.45 6.29
N ILE A 51 2.53 -1.68 5.50
CA ILE A 51 3.13 -0.41 5.91
C ILE A 51 2.42 0.71 5.15
N SER A 52 1.44 1.35 5.82
CA SER A 52 0.70 2.49 5.29
C SER A 52 1.20 3.79 5.94
N THR A 53 1.94 4.60 5.18
CA THR A 53 2.43 5.89 5.70
C THR A 53 1.29 6.82 6.08
N GLY A 54 0.17 6.76 5.37
CA GLY A 54 -1.02 7.52 5.72
C GLY A 54 -1.61 7.11 7.08
N ASP A 55 -1.64 5.81 7.40
CA ASP A 55 -2.16 5.34 8.69
C ASP A 55 -1.19 5.63 9.82
N MET A 56 0.11 5.52 9.58
CA MET A 56 1.15 5.90 10.55
C MET A 56 1.03 7.38 10.92
N LEU A 57 0.87 8.27 9.93
CA LEU A 57 0.65 9.71 10.18
C LEU A 57 -0.66 9.97 10.91
N ARG A 58 -1.75 9.30 10.54
CA ARG A 58 -3.04 9.42 11.26
C ARG A 58 -2.95 8.95 12.71
N ALA A 59 -2.21 7.88 12.97
CA ALA A 59 -1.93 7.43 14.34
C ALA A 59 -1.15 8.49 15.13
N ALA A 60 -0.14 9.12 14.53
CA ALA A 60 0.60 10.23 15.15
C ALA A 60 -0.29 11.46 15.41
N VAL A 61 -1.21 11.78 14.50
CA VAL A 61 -2.24 12.83 14.68
C VAL A 61 -3.12 12.50 15.89
N LYS A 62 -3.63 11.28 15.98
CA LYS A 62 -4.49 10.82 17.08
C LYS A 62 -3.76 10.86 18.42
N ALA A 63 -2.48 10.50 18.42
CA ALA A 63 -1.62 10.56 19.62
C ALA A 63 -1.18 11.99 20.01
N GLY A 64 -1.48 13.00 19.19
CA GLY A 64 -1.12 14.41 19.47
C GLY A 64 0.38 14.67 19.44
N THR A 65 1.16 13.85 18.75
CA THR A 65 2.61 14.04 18.67
C THR A 65 2.96 15.32 17.87
N PRO A 66 4.13 15.95 18.08
CA PRO A 66 4.56 17.08 17.26
C PRO A 66 4.53 16.78 15.75
N LEU A 67 4.96 15.59 15.36
CA LEU A 67 4.86 15.10 13.98
C LEU A 67 3.40 15.03 13.51
N GLY A 68 2.52 14.47 14.33
CA GLY A 68 1.09 14.36 14.01
C GLY A 68 0.43 15.71 13.81
N LEU A 69 0.71 16.68 14.68
CA LEU A 69 0.17 18.03 14.55
C LEU A 69 0.63 18.74 13.27
N ALA A 70 1.91 18.62 12.91
CA ALA A 70 2.45 19.16 11.66
C ALA A 70 1.86 18.44 10.42
N ALA A 71 1.76 17.10 10.47
CA ALA A 71 1.23 16.31 9.39
C ALA A 71 -0.26 16.58 9.12
N LYS A 72 -1.05 16.84 10.17
CA LYS A 72 -2.50 17.05 10.06
C LYS A 72 -2.85 18.16 9.08
N GLN A 73 -2.24 19.31 9.19
CA GLN A 73 -2.52 20.46 8.31
C GLN A 73 -2.26 20.14 6.84
N VAL A 74 -1.15 19.47 6.56
CA VAL A 74 -0.75 19.06 5.21
C VAL A 74 -1.72 18.03 4.64
N MET A 75 -2.09 17.02 5.45
CA MET A 75 -2.99 15.95 5.03
C MET A 75 -4.42 16.46 4.79
N ASP A 76 -4.94 17.31 5.67
CA ASP A 76 -6.28 17.91 5.52
C ASP A 76 -6.36 18.78 4.25
N ALA A 77 -5.25 19.42 3.86
CA ALA A 77 -5.13 20.15 2.61
C ALA A 77 -4.91 19.25 1.37
N GLY A 78 -4.78 17.94 1.54
CA GLY A 78 -4.54 16.97 0.45
C GLY A 78 -3.09 16.93 -0.07
N GLY A 79 -2.15 17.54 0.66
CA GLY A 79 -0.72 17.55 0.32
C GLY A 79 0.05 16.33 0.82
N LEU A 80 1.37 16.33 0.56
CA LEU A 80 2.31 15.32 1.07
C LEU A 80 3.18 15.94 2.18
N VAL A 81 3.39 15.15 3.24
CA VAL A 81 4.38 15.47 4.28
C VAL A 81 5.79 15.37 3.68
N SER A 82 6.74 16.15 4.18
CA SER A 82 8.09 16.24 3.63
C SER A 82 8.78 14.87 3.51
N ASP A 83 9.52 14.67 2.42
CA ASP A 83 10.17 13.38 2.11
C ASP A 83 11.09 12.89 3.23
N GLY A 84 11.89 13.77 3.83
CA GLY A 84 12.80 13.41 4.92
C GLY A 84 12.07 12.76 6.09
N ILE A 85 10.97 13.35 6.54
CA ILE A 85 10.17 12.82 7.65
C ILE A 85 9.59 11.44 7.28
N ILE A 86 9.06 11.29 6.07
CA ILE A 86 8.47 10.02 5.63
C ILE A 86 9.53 8.94 5.47
N ILE A 87 10.69 9.27 4.93
CA ILE A 87 11.81 8.34 4.76
C ILE A 87 12.27 7.80 6.11
N ASP A 88 12.47 8.68 7.10
CA ASP A 88 12.90 8.28 8.43
C ASP A 88 11.87 7.39 9.11
N LEU A 89 10.59 7.76 9.02
CA LEU A 89 9.46 6.98 9.55
C LEU A 89 9.40 5.58 8.94
N VAL A 90 9.60 5.47 7.63
CA VAL A 90 9.58 4.18 6.92
C VAL A 90 10.80 3.34 7.26
N LYS A 91 12.00 3.93 7.35
CA LYS A 91 13.22 3.23 7.76
C LYS A 91 13.09 2.61 9.16
N GLU A 92 12.56 3.38 10.10
CA GLU A 92 12.28 2.88 11.45
C GLU A 92 11.26 1.72 11.43
N ARG A 93 10.21 1.82 10.60
CA ARG A 93 9.17 0.81 10.50
C ARG A 93 9.67 -0.51 9.91
N ILE A 94 10.43 -0.47 8.81
CA ILE A 94 10.94 -1.70 8.16
C ILE A 94 12.01 -2.42 8.99
N ALA A 95 12.63 -1.73 9.94
CA ALA A 95 13.58 -2.33 10.88
C ALA A 95 12.90 -3.15 11.98
N GLN A 96 11.56 -3.13 12.11
CA GLN A 96 10.84 -3.92 13.10
C GLN A 96 10.87 -5.42 12.76
N PRO A 97 10.87 -6.30 13.77
CA PRO A 97 11.02 -7.75 13.57
C PRO A 97 9.94 -8.37 12.67
N ASP A 98 8.72 -7.82 12.65
CA ASP A 98 7.62 -8.31 11.83
C ASP A 98 7.81 -8.05 10.32
N CYS A 99 8.78 -7.21 9.95
CA CYS A 99 9.15 -6.94 8.56
C CYS A 99 10.29 -7.83 8.04
N SER A 100 10.82 -8.72 8.87
CA SER A 100 11.96 -9.60 8.49
C SER A 100 11.64 -10.51 7.30
N SER A 101 10.40 -11.02 7.25
CA SER A 101 9.89 -11.89 6.17
C SER A 101 9.21 -11.12 5.03
N GLY A 102 9.46 -9.82 4.90
CA GLY A 102 8.86 -8.99 3.86
C GLY A 102 7.87 -7.96 4.39
N PHE A 103 7.29 -7.20 3.48
CA PHE A 103 6.33 -6.14 3.77
C PHE A 103 5.60 -5.67 2.51
N LEU A 104 4.48 -5.03 2.70
CA LEU A 104 3.76 -4.36 1.62
C LEU A 104 3.64 -2.87 1.92
N PHE A 105 4.18 -2.03 1.04
CA PHE A 105 4.02 -0.59 1.10
C PHE A 105 2.69 -0.15 0.47
N ASP A 106 1.88 0.55 1.24
CA ASP A 106 0.66 1.22 0.80
C ASP A 106 0.78 2.74 0.95
N GLY A 107 0.84 3.43 -0.19
CA GLY A 107 1.00 4.89 -0.23
C GLY A 107 2.42 5.38 0.10
N PHE A 108 3.42 4.55 -0.15
CA PHE A 108 4.84 4.87 -0.16
C PHE A 108 5.56 3.96 -1.19
N PRO A 109 6.56 4.48 -1.95
CA PRO A 109 6.90 5.90 -2.06
C PRO A 109 5.81 6.71 -2.78
N ARG A 110 5.82 8.05 -2.60
CA ARG A 110 4.95 8.97 -3.33
C ARG A 110 5.72 9.99 -4.17
N THR A 111 7.03 10.02 -4.05
CA THR A 111 7.93 10.91 -4.80
C THR A 111 9.17 10.15 -5.26
N ILE A 112 9.81 10.63 -6.33
CA ILE A 112 11.08 10.07 -6.80
C ILE A 112 12.16 10.11 -5.72
N PRO A 113 12.38 11.20 -4.95
CA PRO A 113 13.34 11.22 -3.85
C PRO A 113 13.11 10.12 -2.79
N GLN A 114 11.84 9.80 -2.48
CA GLN A 114 11.53 8.68 -1.57
C GLN A 114 11.95 7.33 -2.15
N ALA A 115 11.66 7.08 -3.44
CA ALA A 115 12.06 5.84 -4.11
C ALA A 115 13.58 5.69 -4.17
N GLU A 116 14.30 6.75 -4.53
CA GLU A 116 15.76 6.78 -4.58
C GLU A 116 16.41 6.60 -3.20
N ALA A 117 15.82 7.19 -2.16
CA ALA A 117 16.31 7.00 -0.80
C ALA A 117 16.21 5.53 -0.35
N MET A 118 15.14 4.82 -0.72
CA MET A 118 15.00 3.38 -0.44
C MET A 118 15.96 2.54 -1.26
N LYS A 119 16.12 2.83 -2.54
CA LYS A 119 17.12 2.19 -3.42
C LYS A 119 18.54 2.36 -2.86
N SER A 120 18.90 3.58 -2.50
CA SER A 120 20.23 3.91 -1.93
C SER A 120 20.48 3.28 -0.56
N ALA A 121 19.41 3.05 0.22
CA ALA A 121 19.47 2.32 1.49
C ALA A 121 19.57 0.80 1.32
N GLY A 122 19.59 0.28 0.08
CA GLY A 122 19.66 -1.14 -0.22
C GLY A 122 18.38 -1.91 0.14
N VAL A 123 17.24 -1.24 0.23
CA VAL A 123 15.97 -1.92 0.47
C VAL A 123 15.57 -2.69 -0.78
N HIS A 124 15.62 -4.02 -0.66
CA HIS A 124 15.20 -4.91 -1.74
C HIS A 124 13.68 -4.87 -1.91
N LEU A 125 13.24 -4.88 -3.16
CA LEU A 125 11.83 -4.94 -3.58
C LEU A 125 11.68 -6.06 -4.60
N ASP A 126 10.67 -6.92 -4.43
CA ASP A 126 10.39 -8.02 -5.35
C ASP A 126 9.48 -7.57 -6.48
N ALA A 127 8.47 -6.75 -6.16
CA ALA A 127 7.53 -6.27 -7.17
C ALA A 127 6.96 -4.88 -6.85
N VAL A 128 6.55 -4.20 -7.91
CA VAL A 128 5.74 -2.98 -7.89
C VAL A 128 4.47 -3.25 -8.68
N LEU A 129 3.33 -3.17 -8.02
CA LEU A 129 2.02 -3.38 -8.63
C LEU A 129 1.27 -2.04 -8.73
N GLU A 130 1.05 -1.57 -9.95
CA GLU A 130 0.21 -0.41 -10.22
C GLU A 130 -1.25 -0.84 -10.33
N ILE A 131 -2.12 -0.19 -9.53
CA ILE A 131 -3.58 -0.30 -9.63
C ILE A 131 -4.10 0.95 -10.32
N GLU A 132 -4.46 0.82 -11.61
CA GLU A 132 -4.92 1.90 -12.46
C GLU A 132 -6.43 2.09 -12.35
N VAL A 133 -6.85 3.33 -12.10
CA VAL A 133 -8.28 3.72 -12.05
C VAL A 133 -8.41 5.12 -12.64
N PRO A 134 -9.40 5.36 -13.53
CA PRO A 134 -9.68 6.69 -14.07
C PRO A 134 -10.06 7.70 -12.98
N ASP A 135 -9.66 8.96 -13.13
CA ASP A 135 -9.93 10.03 -12.14
C ASP A 135 -11.43 10.21 -11.86
N SER A 136 -12.28 10.08 -12.89
CA SER A 136 -13.75 10.15 -12.72
C SER A 136 -14.28 9.13 -11.73
N SER A 137 -13.75 7.90 -11.79
CA SER A 137 -14.11 6.84 -10.84
C SER A 137 -13.51 7.06 -9.44
N ILE A 138 -12.39 7.78 -9.35
CA ILE A 138 -11.77 8.10 -8.06
C ILE A 138 -12.64 9.07 -7.26
N VAL A 139 -13.15 10.13 -7.89
CA VAL A 139 -14.02 11.11 -7.21
C VAL A 139 -15.26 10.41 -6.63
N GLU A 140 -15.91 9.57 -7.41
CA GLU A 140 -17.06 8.78 -6.96
C GLU A 140 -16.71 7.88 -5.76
N ARG A 141 -15.62 7.11 -5.88
CA ARG A 141 -15.18 6.19 -4.82
C ARG A 141 -14.81 6.89 -3.53
N MET A 142 -14.14 8.03 -3.62
CA MET A 142 -13.68 8.76 -2.43
C MET A 142 -14.84 9.40 -1.69
N SER A 143 -15.81 10.00 -2.39
CA SER A 143 -17.00 10.59 -1.78
C SER A 143 -17.89 9.58 -1.08
N GLY A 144 -17.95 8.34 -1.59
CA GLY A 144 -18.70 7.23 -0.99
C GLY A 144 -17.95 6.45 0.09
N ARG A 145 -16.66 6.72 0.30
CA ARG A 145 -15.84 5.98 1.27
C ARG A 145 -16.27 6.26 2.72
N ARG A 146 -16.31 5.19 3.51
CA ARG A 146 -16.53 5.24 4.96
C ARG A 146 -15.45 4.41 5.65
N VAL A 147 -14.98 4.87 6.80
CA VAL A 147 -13.83 4.26 7.48
C VAL A 147 -14.13 4.07 8.96
N HIS A 148 -13.78 2.92 9.49
CA HIS A 148 -13.71 2.67 10.92
C HIS A 148 -12.36 3.18 11.46
N LEU A 149 -12.37 4.26 12.26
CA LEU A 149 -11.15 4.98 12.67
C LEU A 149 -10.19 4.14 13.50
N ALA A 150 -10.71 3.22 14.32
CA ALA A 150 -9.86 2.44 15.22
C ALA A 150 -9.05 1.37 14.48
N SER A 151 -9.63 0.72 13.45
CA SER A 151 -8.98 -0.38 12.73
C SER A 151 -8.50 -0.02 11.32
N GLY A 152 -8.89 1.15 10.78
CA GLY A 152 -8.60 1.51 9.40
C GLY A 152 -9.44 0.78 8.34
N ARG A 153 -10.35 -0.15 8.74
CA ARG A 153 -11.23 -0.84 7.78
C ARG A 153 -12.02 0.16 6.97
N SER A 154 -12.11 -0.12 5.67
CA SER A 154 -12.73 0.77 4.71
C SER A 154 -13.93 0.11 4.04
N TYR A 155 -15.02 0.84 3.97
CA TYR A 155 -16.28 0.50 3.32
C TYR A 155 -16.61 1.52 2.25
N HIS A 156 -17.60 1.22 1.43
CA HIS A 156 -18.15 2.16 0.46
C HIS A 156 -19.66 2.06 0.46
N VAL A 157 -20.35 3.19 0.39
CA VAL A 157 -21.83 3.24 0.48
C VAL A 157 -22.55 2.40 -0.58
N SER A 158 -21.91 2.15 -1.74
CA SER A 158 -22.48 1.38 -2.86
C SER A 158 -21.61 0.18 -3.30
N HIS A 159 -20.26 0.31 -3.32
CA HIS A 159 -19.40 -0.74 -3.90
C HIS A 159 -18.98 -1.83 -2.91
N ASN A 160 -18.92 -1.50 -1.63
CA ASN A 160 -18.62 -2.42 -0.52
C ASN A 160 -19.34 -1.92 0.74
N PRO A 161 -20.68 -1.98 0.77
CA PRO A 161 -21.45 -1.45 1.90
C PRO A 161 -21.24 -2.34 3.15
N PRO A 162 -21.25 -1.74 4.34
CA PRO A 162 -21.31 -2.51 5.58
C PRO A 162 -22.67 -3.23 5.69
N ARG A 163 -22.72 -4.30 6.49
CA ARG A 163 -23.95 -5.06 6.74
C ARG A 163 -25.04 -4.20 7.37
N VAL A 164 -24.64 -3.29 8.25
CA VAL A 164 -25.51 -2.27 8.84
C VAL A 164 -24.99 -0.90 8.43
N ALA A 165 -25.83 -0.10 7.77
CA ALA A 165 -25.43 1.22 7.28
C ALA A 165 -24.80 2.08 8.39
N GLY A 166 -23.61 2.60 8.12
CA GLY A 166 -22.88 3.48 9.04
C GLY A 166 -22.18 2.78 10.20
N GLN A 167 -22.14 1.45 10.24
CA GLN A 167 -21.48 0.67 11.31
C GLN A 167 -20.41 -0.27 10.74
N ASP A 168 -19.33 -0.46 11.50
CA ASP A 168 -18.27 -1.42 11.20
C ASP A 168 -18.75 -2.86 11.42
N ASP A 169 -18.55 -3.73 10.46
CA ASP A 169 -19.06 -5.11 10.48
C ASP A 169 -18.47 -6.00 11.57
N VAL A 170 -17.33 -5.60 12.16
CA VAL A 170 -16.61 -6.38 13.18
C VAL A 170 -16.91 -5.87 14.57
N THR A 171 -16.91 -4.55 14.77
CA THR A 171 -17.06 -3.94 16.11
C THR A 171 -18.44 -3.34 16.36
N GLY A 172 -19.21 -3.06 15.30
CA GLY A 172 -20.48 -2.30 15.39
C GLY A 172 -20.25 -0.81 15.65
N GLU A 173 -19.01 -0.32 15.72
CA GLU A 173 -18.73 1.10 15.94
C GLU A 173 -19.03 1.94 14.70
N PRO A 174 -19.26 3.27 14.88
CA PRO A 174 -19.61 4.15 13.78
C PRO A 174 -18.52 4.24 12.71
N LEU A 175 -18.96 4.29 11.44
CA LEU A 175 -18.13 4.62 10.29
C LEU A 175 -18.20 6.12 10.02
N VAL A 176 -17.06 6.69 9.63
CA VAL A 176 -16.94 8.12 9.31
C VAL A 176 -16.42 8.34 7.90
N GLN A 177 -16.77 9.46 7.28
CA GLN A 177 -16.06 9.97 6.12
C GLN A 177 -14.83 10.73 6.60
N ARG A 178 -13.67 10.49 6.00
CA ARG A 178 -12.45 11.26 6.32
C ARG A 178 -12.57 12.68 5.78
N GLU A 179 -11.92 13.64 6.44
CA GLU A 179 -11.86 15.02 5.97
C GLU A 179 -11.18 15.13 4.60
N ASP A 180 -10.17 14.29 4.34
CA ASP A 180 -9.46 14.25 3.07
C ASP A 180 -10.21 13.50 1.95
N ASP A 181 -11.47 13.07 2.20
CA ASP A 181 -12.38 12.47 1.21
C ASP A 181 -13.45 13.46 0.71
N ARG A 182 -13.40 14.71 1.12
CA ARG A 182 -14.23 15.76 0.54
C ARG A 182 -13.82 16.03 -0.90
N GLU A 183 -14.79 16.30 -1.78
CA GLU A 183 -14.57 16.41 -3.22
C GLU A 183 -13.43 17.39 -3.60
N GLU A 184 -13.43 18.58 -3.00
CA GLU A 184 -12.36 19.57 -3.26
C GLU A 184 -10.98 19.07 -2.84
N THR A 185 -10.90 18.33 -1.73
CA THR A 185 -9.65 17.73 -1.26
C THR A 185 -9.23 16.57 -2.16
N VAL A 186 -10.19 15.77 -2.63
CA VAL A 186 -9.92 14.67 -3.59
C VAL A 186 -9.33 15.21 -4.87
N GLN A 187 -9.87 16.29 -5.44
CA GLN A 187 -9.32 16.92 -6.63
C GLN A 187 -7.89 17.42 -6.42
N ARG A 188 -7.61 18.05 -5.27
CA ARG A 188 -6.23 18.43 -4.91
C ARG A 188 -5.31 17.23 -4.78
N ARG A 189 -5.75 16.16 -4.15
CA ARG A 189 -4.98 14.91 -4.04
C ARG A 189 -4.68 14.29 -5.39
N LEU A 190 -5.62 14.32 -6.34
CA LEU A 190 -5.38 13.89 -7.72
C LEU A 190 -4.35 14.77 -8.41
N SER A 191 -4.43 16.09 -8.27
CA SER A 191 -3.42 17.01 -8.81
C SER A 191 -2.02 16.73 -8.25
N VAL A 192 -1.91 16.52 -6.92
CA VAL A 192 -0.65 16.14 -6.26
C VAL A 192 -0.16 14.77 -6.74
N TYR A 193 -1.06 13.80 -6.87
CA TYR A 193 -0.72 12.49 -7.41
C TYR A 193 -0.13 12.56 -8.81
N HIS A 194 -0.78 13.28 -9.73
CA HIS A 194 -0.28 13.42 -11.11
C HIS A 194 1.06 14.14 -11.17
N ALA A 195 1.25 15.16 -10.33
CA ALA A 195 2.49 15.94 -10.32
C ALA A 195 3.67 15.22 -9.66
N GLN A 196 3.45 14.46 -8.59
CA GLN A 196 4.54 13.97 -7.75
C GLN A 196 4.63 12.43 -7.68
N THR A 197 3.50 11.72 -7.75
CA THR A 197 3.46 10.26 -7.56
C THR A 197 3.39 9.49 -8.89
N ARG A 198 2.61 9.99 -9.86
CA ARG A 198 2.50 9.36 -11.19
C ARG A 198 3.87 9.15 -11.87
N PRO A 199 4.85 10.07 -11.75
CA PRO A 199 6.19 9.85 -12.30
C PRO A 199 6.91 8.59 -11.79
N LEU A 200 6.52 8.05 -10.62
CA LEU A 200 7.07 6.78 -10.12
C LEU A 200 6.73 5.59 -11.03
N VAL A 201 5.64 5.64 -11.76
CA VAL A 201 5.27 4.59 -12.72
C VAL A 201 6.36 4.48 -13.78
N ASP A 202 6.73 5.60 -14.39
CA ASP A 202 7.76 5.62 -15.42
C ASP A 202 9.15 5.28 -14.84
N TYR A 203 9.43 5.72 -13.60
CA TYR A 203 10.65 5.39 -12.88
C TYR A 203 10.80 3.87 -12.67
N TYR A 204 9.78 3.19 -12.14
CA TYR A 204 9.85 1.75 -11.89
C TYR A 204 9.78 0.92 -13.16
N MET A 205 9.02 1.35 -14.16
CA MET A 205 9.02 0.72 -15.49
C MET A 205 10.41 0.77 -16.14
N ALA A 206 11.06 1.94 -16.11
CA ALA A 206 12.40 2.12 -16.65
C ALA A 206 13.44 1.28 -15.87
N TRP A 207 13.33 1.23 -14.55
CA TRP A 207 14.23 0.41 -13.72
C TRP A 207 14.05 -1.08 -14.01
N ALA A 208 12.80 -1.58 -14.07
CA ALA A 208 12.50 -2.98 -14.40
C ALA A 208 13.02 -3.37 -15.81
N ALA A 209 12.94 -2.46 -16.78
CA ALA A 209 13.40 -2.70 -18.15
C ALA A 209 14.92 -2.53 -18.33
N GLY A 210 15.62 -1.93 -17.36
CA GLY A 210 17.02 -1.50 -17.50
C GLY A 210 18.05 -2.62 -17.32
N GLY A 211 17.66 -3.87 -17.05
CA GLY A 211 18.56 -5.00 -16.87
C GLY A 211 19.34 -4.99 -15.54
N ASP A 212 18.97 -4.12 -14.60
CA ASP A 212 19.53 -4.09 -13.24
C ASP A 212 18.98 -5.31 -12.46
N ALA A 213 19.86 -6.19 -12.00
CA ALA A 213 19.48 -7.40 -11.27
C ALA A 213 18.77 -7.14 -9.92
N THR A 214 18.84 -5.91 -9.43
CA THR A 214 18.15 -5.48 -8.20
C THR A 214 16.79 -4.82 -8.48
N ALA A 215 16.41 -4.71 -9.77
CA ALA A 215 15.15 -4.07 -10.14
C ALA A 215 13.95 -4.93 -9.73
N PRO A 216 12.91 -4.33 -9.13
CA PRO A 216 11.68 -5.04 -8.87
C PRO A 216 10.95 -5.36 -10.17
N ARG A 217 10.18 -6.44 -10.18
CA ARG A 217 9.21 -6.67 -11.27
C ARG A 217 8.16 -5.55 -11.24
N TYR A 218 7.77 -5.09 -12.42
CA TYR A 218 6.69 -4.12 -12.54
C TYR A 218 5.47 -4.77 -13.21
N ALA A 219 4.32 -4.64 -12.57
CA ALA A 219 3.06 -5.08 -13.12
C ALA A 219 1.98 -3.99 -12.99
N ARG A 220 1.03 -3.98 -13.93
CA ARG A 220 -0.10 -3.05 -13.94
C ARG A 220 -1.40 -3.82 -14.06
N ILE A 221 -2.39 -3.44 -13.27
CA ILE A 221 -3.73 -4.01 -13.32
C ILE A 221 -4.79 -2.91 -13.32
N SER A 222 -5.96 -3.21 -13.89
CA SER A 222 -7.15 -2.39 -13.70
C SER A 222 -7.72 -2.56 -12.29
N GLY A 223 -7.93 -1.44 -11.60
CA GLY A 223 -8.61 -1.39 -10.30
C GLY A 223 -10.13 -1.28 -10.41
N LEU A 224 -10.72 -1.43 -11.59
CA LEU A 224 -12.18 -1.45 -11.80
C LEU A 224 -12.75 -2.86 -11.55
N GLY A 225 -13.98 -2.93 -11.06
CA GLY A 225 -14.69 -4.16 -10.70
C GLY A 225 -14.80 -4.38 -9.20
N THR A 226 -15.18 -5.58 -8.80
CA THR A 226 -15.31 -5.99 -7.40
C THR A 226 -13.94 -6.17 -6.73
N VAL A 227 -13.93 -6.18 -5.41
CA VAL A 227 -12.69 -6.42 -4.63
C VAL A 227 -12.03 -7.73 -5.04
N ASP A 228 -12.83 -8.80 -5.19
CA ASP A 228 -12.33 -10.12 -5.53
C ASP A 228 -11.74 -10.19 -6.95
N GLU A 229 -12.39 -9.56 -7.93
CA GLU A 229 -11.86 -9.49 -9.30
C GLU A 229 -10.52 -8.74 -9.38
N VAL A 230 -10.38 -7.64 -8.60
CA VAL A 230 -9.12 -6.90 -8.53
C VAL A 230 -8.06 -7.72 -7.81
N THR A 231 -8.43 -8.44 -6.73
CA THR A 231 -7.52 -9.33 -6.01
C THR A 231 -7.01 -10.47 -6.92
N GLN A 232 -7.89 -11.09 -7.70
CA GLN A 232 -7.51 -12.14 -8.65
C GLN A 232 -6.53 -11.61 -9.71
N ARG A 233 -6.79 -10.41 -10.27
CA ARG A 233 -5.86 -9.76 -11.21
C ARG A 233 -4.50 -9.46 -10.57
N ALA A 234 -4.51 -8.98 -9.32
CA ALA A 234 -3.29 -8.69 -8.58
C ALA A 234 -2.46 -9.96 -8.35
N MET A 235 -3.11 -11.05 -7.91
CA MET A 235 -2.45 -12.34 -7.71
C MET A 235 -1.88 -12.90 -9.02
N ALA A 236 -2.65 -12.88 -10.10
CA ALA A 236 -2.19 -13.33 -11.41
C ALA A 236 -0.99 -12.51 -11.93
N ALA A 237 -1.01 -11.19 -11.74
CA ALA A 237 0.09 -10.31 -12.15
C ALA A 237 1.36 -10.48 -11.30
N LEU A 238 1.24 -10.92 -10.06
CA LEU A 238 2.37 -11.18 -9.17
C LEU A 238 2.95 -12.59 -9.33
N ALA A 239 2.17 -13.56 -9.84
CA ALA A 239 2.62 -14.94 -10.07
C ALA A 239 3.50 -15.11 -11.33
N GLY A 240 3.42 -14.21 -12.32
CA GLY A 240 4.22 -14.21 -13.55
C GLY A 240 5.47 -13.38 -13.42
#